data_4cec783a29cdc827edbbbdcf0767bdc9
#
_entry.id   4cec783a29cdc827edbbbdcf0767bdc9
#
_cell.length_a   1.000
_cell.length_b   1.000
_cell.length_c   1.000
_cell.angle_alpha   90.00
_cell.angle_beta   90.00
_cell.angle_gamma   90.00
#
_symmetry.space_group_name_H-M   'P 1'
#
loop_
_entity.id
_entity.type
_entity.pdbx_description
1 polymer ?
#
loop_
_entity_poly.entity_id
_entity_poly.type
_entity_poly.pdbx_seq_one_letter_code
_entity_poly.pdbx_strand_id
1 'polypeptide(L)'
;MSAVLRRALQIIVVVLITPGGSFANPAAVGADPASFINNLDKQLRFVSSCTSPEQRLAQFHELFRADFDVPGLSRFVLGRFTQILTLPEQQEFLGLFENFVVLTYSARLLEYTGGGGGLRVLSSRPEPDGVIVSTEIVRESGTSPTHGPAINPIRIDWRLSARDGIFKISDVIIDGLSMAANGRSQLEGVVERNAGRPQAILPVMRQQIASLYTR
;
A
#
# COMPACT_ATOMS: atom_id res chain seq x y z
N MET A 1 73.54 -45.04 0.92
CA MET A 1 72.26 -45.62 1.23
C MET A 1 71.24 -44.52 1.31
N SER A 2 70.55 -44.41 0.27
CA SER A 2 69.17 -44.12 -0.12
C SER A 2 68.60 -42.76 0.30
N ALA A 3 68.76 -41.81 -0.56
CA ALA A 3 67.99 -40.58 -0.60
C ALA A 3 66.61 -40.85 -1.23
N VAL A 4 65.56 -40.69 -0.52
CA VAL A 4 64.19 -40.72 -1.05
C VAL A 4 63.76 -39.32 -1.34
N LEU A 5 63.55 -39.09 -2.61
CA LEU A 5 63.09 -37.89 -3.32
C LEU A 5 61.72 -37.43 -2.86
N ARG A 6 61.62 -36.30 -2.20
CA ARG A 6 60.32 -35.62 -1.93
C ARG A 6 60.08 -34.58 -3.05
N ARG A 7 59.21 -34.96 -3.97
CA ARG A 7 58.60 -34.00 -4.91
C ARG A 7 57.44 -33.30 -4.20
N ALA A 8 57.63 -32.05 -3.83
CA ALA A 8 56.54 -31.17 -3.42
C ALA A 8 55.84 -30.68 -4.68
N LEU A 9 54.57 -31.07 -4.81
CA LEU A 9 53.66 -30.57 -5.83
C LEU A 9 53.08 -29.25 -5.31
N GLN A 10 53.55 -28.13 -5.85
CA GLN A 10 52.97 -26.81 -5.62
C GLN A 10 51.68 -26.73 -6.45
N ILE A 11 50.54 -26.76 -5.77
CA ILE A 11 49.25 -26.41 -6.36
C ILE A 11 49.13 -24.89 -6.29
N ILE A 12 49.31 -24.25 -7.46
CA ILE A 12 48.98 -22.84 -7.64
C ILE A 12 47.46 -22.73 -7.71
N VAL A 13 46.87 -22.23 -6.63
CA VAL A 13 45.45 -21.81 -6.63
C VAL A 13 45.39 -20.45 -7.31
N VAL A 14 45.04 -20.43 -8.57
CA VAL A 14 44.66 -19.20 -9.26
C VAL A 14 43.26 -18.78 -8.77
N VAL A 15 43.21 -17.81 -7.86
CA VAL A 15 41.96 -17.15 -7.52
C VAL A 15 41.58 -16.23 -8.66
N LEU A 16 40.67 -16.68 -9.50
CA LEU A 16 39.98 -15.84 -10.48
C LEU A 16 39.05 -14.91 -9.71
N ILE A 17 39.52 -13.68 -9.49
CA ILE A 17 38.64 -12.58 -9.03
C ILE A 17 37.79 -12.21 -10.25
N THR A 18 36.56 -12.68 -10.29
CA THR A 18 35.53 -12.18 -11.22
C THR A 18 34.97 -10.87 -10.65
N PRO A 19 35.06 -9.75 -11.39
CA PRO A 19 34.45 -8.51 -10.93
C PRO A 19 32.96 -8.57 -11.09
N GLY A 20 32.23 -8.24 -10.00
CA GLY A 20 30.91 -7.64 -10.08
C GLY A 20 29.78 -8.51 -10.63
N GLY A 21 29.49 -9.62 -10.01
CA GLY A 21 28.12 -10.14 -10.06
C GLY A 21 27.22 -9.25 -9.20
N SER A 22 26.44 -8.39 -9.81
CA SER A 22 25.26 -7.83 -9.14
C SER A 22 24.43 -9.02 -8.66
N PHE A 23 24.36 -9.21 -7.35
CA PHE A 23 23.38 -10.10 -6.78
C PHE A 23 22.01 -9.48 -7.06
N ALA A 24 21.46 -9.78 -8.24
CA ALA A 24 20.05 -9.65 -8.46
C ALA A 24 19.40 -10.52 -7.38
N ASN A 25 18.81 -9.87 -6.37
CA ASN A 25 17.90 -10.52 -5.44
C ASN A 25 16.92 -11.33 -6.31
N PRO A 26 16.78 -12.64 -6.14
CA PRO A 26 15.78 -13.37 -6.91
C PRO A 26 14.44 -12.78 -6.51
N ALA A 27 13.96 -11.84 -7.34
CA ALA A 27 12.62 -11.31 -7.26
C ALA A 27 11.69 -12.52 -7.16
N ALA A 28 10.78 -12.46 -6.21
CA ALA A 28 9.77 -13.47 -5.97
C ALA A 28 9.25 -14.00 -7.32
N VAL A 29 9.60 -15.24 -7.62
CA VAL A 29 9.18 -15.93 -8.84
C VAL A 29 7.68 -16.13 -8.72
N GLY A 30 6.86 -15.25 -9.33
CA GLY A 30 5.43 -15.51 -9.39
C GLY A 30 4.51 -14.33 -9.68
N ALA A 31 4.73 -13.16 -9.14
CA ALA A 31 3.81 -12.04 -9.36
C ALA A 31 4.53 -10.82 -9.95
N ASP A 32 4.06 -10.35 -11.12
CA ASP A 32 4.49 -9.07 -11.68
C ASP A 32 3.75 -7.93 -10.97
N PRO A 33 4.49 -6.95 -10.37
CA PRO A 33 3.86 -5.83 -9.65
C PRO A 33 2.91 -5.01 -10.52
N ALA A 34 3.23 -4.83 -11.81
CA ALA A 34 2.37 -4.11 -12.74
C ALA A 34 1.08 -4.90 -13.02
N SER A 35 1.16 -6.22 -13.13
CA SER A 35 0.01 -7.10 -13.27
C SER A 35 -0.89 -7.06 -12.03
N PHE A 36 -0.32 -6.99 -10.81
CA PHE A 36 -1.08 -6.80 -9.59
C PHE A 36 -1.90 -5.51 -9.62
N ILE A 37 -1.28 -4.38 -10.00
CA ILE A 37 -1.97 -3.08 -10.10
C ILE A 37 -3.01 -3.09 -11.24
N ASN A 38 -2.73 -3.72 -12.37
CA ASN A 38 -3.71 -3.86 -13.45
C ASN A 38 -4.94 -4.68 -13.02
N ASN A 39 -4.74 -5.68 -12.14
CA ASN A 39 -5.85 -6.44 -11.57
C ASN A 39 -6.62 -5.60 -10.54
N LEU A 40 -5.94 -4.83 -9.70
CA LEU A 40 -6.55 -3.87 -8.79
C LEU A 40 -7.43 -2.86 -9.56
N ASP A 41 -6.96 -2.31 -10.68
CA ASP A 41 -7.75 -1.40 -11.53
C ASP A 41 -9.07 -2.05 -11.99
N LYS A 42 -9.02 -3.32 -12.44
CA LYS A 42 -10.23 -4.06 -12.84
C LYS A 42 -11.21 -4.22 -11.68
N GLN A 43 -10.71 -4.55 -10.49
CA GLN A 43 -11.53 -4.68 -9.27
C GLN A 43 -12.13 -3.33 -8.88
N LEU A 44 -11.38 -2.23 -8.91
CA LEU A 44 -11.85 -0.88 -8.63
C LEU A 44 -12.95 -0.44 -9.60
N ARG A 45 -12.80 -0.74 -10.89
CA ARG A 45 -13.85 -0.49 -11.91
C ARG A 45 -15.10 -1.31 -11.64
N PHE A 46 -14.95 -2.58 -11.28
CA PHE A 46 -16.09 -3.42 -10.90
C PHE A 46 -16.83 -2.85 -9.68
N VAL A 47 -16.10 -2.48 -8.62
CA VAL A 47 -16.69 -1.85 -7.43
C VAL A 47 -17.45 -0.56 -7.81
N SER A 48 -16.87 0.25 -8.71
CA SER A 48 -17.50 1.51 -9.15
C SER A 48 -18.76 1.27 -10.01
N SER A 49 -18.85 0.15 -10.70
CA SER A 49 -20.03 -0.20 -11.51
C SER A 49 -21.22 -0.68 -10.65
N CYS A 50 -21.01 -0.97 -9.36
CA CYS A 50 -22.09 -1.35 -8.45
C CYS A 50 -23.08 -0.18 -8.29
N THR A 51 -24.33 -0.40 -8.62
CA THR A 51 -25.38 0.63 -8.55
C THR A 51 -25.86 0.89 -7.12
N SER A 52 -25.90 -0.15 -6.28
CA SER A 52 -26.24 -0.03 -4.86
C SER A 52 -25.05 0.45 -4.03
N PRO A 53 -25.22 1.49 -3.19
CA PRO A 53 -24.20 1.92 -2.24
C PRO A 53 -23.74 0.80 -1.30
N GLU A 54 -24.66 -0.06 -0.85
CA GLU A 54 -24.37 -1.17 0.05
C GLU A 54 -23.52 -2.24 -0.65
N GLN A 55 -23.83 -2.58 -1.89
CA GLN A 55 -23.02 -3.51 -2.69
C GLN A 55 -21.62 -2.95 -2.93
N ARG A 56 -21.53 -1.66 -3.26
CA ARG A 56 -20.24 -0.99 -3.46
C ARG A 56 -19.39 -1.02 -2.20
N LEU A 57 -19.98 -0.72 -1.07
CA LEU A 57 -19.31 -0.76 0.24
C LEU A 57 -18.80 -2.18 0.54
N ALA A 58 -19.65 -3.20 0.36
CA ALA A 58 -19.28 -4.59 0.60
C ALA A 58 -18.15 -5.04 -0.33
N GLN A 59 -18.23 -4.75 -1.63
CA GLN A 59 -17.20 -5.12 -2.60
C GLN A 59 -15.87 -4.38 -2.36
N PHE A 60 -15.93 -3.10 -1.97
CA PHE A 60 -14.72 -2.35 -1.62
C PHE A 60 -14.08 -2.89 -0.33
N HIS A 61 -14.90 -3.33 0.64
CA HIS A 61 -14.42 -3.96 1.86
C HIS A 61 -13.65 -5.27 1.58
N GLU A 62 -14.22 -6.14 0.74
CA GLU A 62 -13.56 -7.37 0.32
C GLU A 62 -12.23 -7.08 -0.43
N LEU A 63 -12.23 -6.12 -1.36
CA LEU A 63 -11.02 -5.68 -2.06
C LEU A 63 -9.97 -5.17 -1.06
N PHE A 64 -10.37 -4.34 -0.10
CA PHE A 64 -9.45 -3.77 0.88
C PHE A 64 -8.78 -4.86 1.72
N ARG A 65 -9.52 -5.85 2.18
CA ARG A 65 -8.97 -7.01 2.89
C ARG A 65 -8.09 -7.91 2.01
N ALA A 66 -8.52 -8.10 0.76
CA ALA A 66 -7.80 -8.97 -0.17
C ALA A 66 -6.45 -8.39 -0.60
N ASP A 67 -6.39 -7.10 -0.93
CA ASP A 67 -5.23 -6.52 -1.59
C ASP A 67 -4.36 -5.64 -0.70
N PHE A 68 -4.84 -5.20 0.48
CA PHE A 68 -4.08 -4.35 1.40
C PHE A 68 -3.52 -5.13 2.60
N ASP A 69 -2.37 -4.71 3.12
CA ASP A 69 -1.86 -5.16 4.43
C ASP A 69 -2.54 -4.39 5.56
N VAL A 70 -3.85 -4.66 5.76
CA VAL A 70 -4.67 -3.94 6.74
C VAL A 70 -4.08 -3.99 8.15
N PRO A 71 -3.58 -5.15 8.66
CA PRO A 71 -2.91 -5.20 9.97
C PRO A 71 -1.62 -4.37 10.01
N GLY A 72 -0.82 -4.39 8.94
CA GLY A 72 0.41 -3.60 8.84
C GLY A 72 0.13 -2.10 8.81
N LEU A 73 -0.82 -1.68 7.99
CA LEU A 73 -1.29 -0.29 7.90
C LEU A 73 -1.83 0.21 9.23
N SER A 74 -2.69 -0.58 9.90
CA SER A 74 -3.24 -0.25 11.21
C SER A 74 -2.14 -0.01 12.24
N ARG A 75 -1.17 -0.92 12.35
CA ARG A 75 0.00 -0.76 13.25
C ARG A 75 0.84 0.45 12.89
N PHE A 76 1.07 0.69 11.59
CA PHE A 76 1.82 1.85 11.13
C PHE A 76 1.13 3.15 11.53
N VAL A 77 -0.18 3.26 11.33
CA VAL A 77 -0.98 4.44 11.68
C VAL A 77 -1.03 4.66 13.19
N LEU A 78 -1.19 3.62 14.01
CA LEU A 78 -1.06 3.72 15.47
C LEU A 78 0.33 4.18 15.91
N GLY A 79 1.38 3.79 15.21
CA GLY A 79 2.75 4.18 15.51
C GLY A 79 3.14 3.88 16.96
N ARG A 80 3.65 4.91 17.66
CA ARG A 80 4.08 4.79 19.09
C ARG A 80 2.96 4.39 20.04
N PHE A 81 1.71 4.64 19.70
CA PHE A 81 0.57 4.30 20.55
C PHE A 81 0.29 2.80 20.64
N THR A 82 0.83 2.01 19.71
CA THR A 82 0.79 0.53 19.77
C THR A 82 1.38 -0.01 21.06
N GLN A 83 2.39 0.66 21.64
CA GLN A 83 3.00 0.22 22.90
C GLN A 83 2.21 0.66 24.15
N ILE A 84 1.25 1.56 23.99
CA ILE A 84 0.46 2.15 25.11
C ILE A 84 -0.93 1.51 25.17
N LEU A 85 -1.54 1.25 24.03
CA LEU A 85 -2.84 0.60 23.96
C LEU A 85 -2.72 -0.90 24.28
N THR A 86 -3.69 -1.41 25.01
CA THR A 86 -3.81 -2.85 25.32
C THR A 86 -4.11 -3.65 24.04
N LEU A 87 -3.87 -4.95 24.06
CA LEU A 87 -4.19 -5.82 22.92
C LEU A 87 -5.67 -5.74 22.49
N PRO A 88 -6.67 -5.75 23.39
CA PRO A 88 -8.06 -5.52 23.01
C PRO A 88 -8.30 -4.17 22.34
N GLU A 89 -7.69 -3.09 22.83
CA GLU A 89 -7.81 -1.76 22.21
C GLU A 89 -7.17 -1.70 20.83
N GLN A 90 -6.04 -2.39 20.62
CA GLN A 90 -5.42 -2.50 19.30
C GLN A 90 -6.29 -3.31 18.32
N GLN A 91 -6.95 -4.37 18.79
CA GLN A 91 -7.88 -5.15 17.97
C GLN A 91 -9.12 -4.32 17.60
N GLU A 92 -9.65 -3.58 18.56
CA GLU A 92 -10.75 -2.66 18.30
C GLU A 92 -10.35 -1.57 17.30
N PHE A 93 -9.16 -0.98 17.48
CA PHE A 93 -8.62 0.00 16.54
C PHE A 93 -8.53 -0.56 15.13
N LEU A 94 -8.05 -1.79 14.96
CA LEU A 94 -7.96 -2.44 13.65
C LEU A 94 -9.32 -2.49 12.95
N GLY A 95 -10.38 -2.90 13.66
CA GLY A 95 -11.74 -2.95 13.10
C GLY A 95 -12.30 -1.55 12.77
N LEU A 96 -12.04 -0.57 13.65
CA LEU A 96 -12.45 0.82 13.40
C LEU A 96 -11.68 1.44 12.24
N PHE A 97 -10.37 1.19 12.13
CA PHE A 97 -9.53 1.66 11.04
C PHE A 97 -10.02 1.12 9.70
N GLU A 98 -10.25 -0.18 9.62
CA GLU A 98 -10.78 -0.83 8.42
C GLU A 98 -12.11 -0.21 7.99
N ASN A 99 -13.05 -0.11 8.92
CA ASN A 99 -14.36 0.46 8.65
C ASN A 99 -14.29 1.94 8.23
N PHE A 100 -13.46 2.73 8.89
CA PHE A 100 -13.24 4.14 8.55
C PHE A 100 -12.69 4.31 7.13
N VAL A 101 -11.67 3.52 6.75
CA VAL A 101 -11.08 3.57 5.41
C VAL A 101 -12.12 3.18 4.37
N VAL A 102 -12.83 2.08 4.58
CA VAL A 102 -13.84 1.58 3.64
C VAL A 102 -14.96 2.60 3.44
N LEU A 103 -15.52 3.15 4.49
CA LEU A 103 -16.58 4.17 4.40
C LEU A 103 -16.10 5.46 3.73
N THR A 104 -14.88 5.90 4.04
CA THR A 104 -14.34 7.15 3.49
C THR A 104 -14.05 7.06 2.00
N TYR A 105 -13.48 5.94 1.54
CA TYR A 105 -12.96 5.85 0.18
C TYR A 105 -13.90 5.15 -0.79
N SER A 106 -14.84 4.31 -0.34
CA SER A 106 -15.84 3.69 -1.23
C SER A 106 -16.72 4.72 -1.95
N ALA A 107 -17.12 5.80 -1.27
CA ALA A 107 -17.88 6.87 -1.89
C ALA A 107 -17.04 7.70 -2.87
N ARG A 108 -15.77 7.98 -2.51
CA ARG A 108 -14.84 8.76 -3.35
C ARG A 108 -14.39 8.01 -4.59
N LEU A 109 -14.45 6.68 -4.58
CA LEU A 109 -14.07 5.87 -5.72
C LEU A 109 -14.88 6.23 -6.98
N LEU A 110 -16.15 6.62 -6.82
CA LEU A 110 -16.99 7.09 -7.94
C LEU A 110 -16.46 8.36 -8.60
N GLU A 111 -15.86 9.26 -7.81
CA GLU A 111 -15.29 10.51 -8.33
C GLU A 111 -14.05 10.23 -9.21
N TYR A 112 -13.29 9.16 -8.87
CA TYR A 112 -12.10 8.76 -9.62
C TYR A 112 -12.43 8.00 -10.91
N THR A 113 -13.49 7.19 -10.90
CA THR A 113 -13.86 6.31 -12.02
C THR A 113 -15.03 6.85 -12.85
N GLY A 114 -15.73 7.88 -12.38
CA GLY A 114 -16.95 8.45 -13.00
C GLY A 114 -16.79 9.05 -14.39
N GLY A 115 -15.62 8.91 -15.03
CA GLY A 115 -15.36 9.32 -16.40
C GLY A 115 -14.85 8.18 -17.31
N GLY A 116 -15.10 6.90 -16.97
CA GLY A 116 -14.56 5.77 -17.75
C GLY A 116 -13.05 5.60 -17.62
N GLY A 117 -12.41 6.38 -16.76
CA GLY A 117 -10.98 6.36 -16.56
C GLY A 117 -10.46 5.12 -15.82
N GLY A 118 -9.14 4.97 -15.74
CA GLY A 118 -8.48 3.89 -15.03
C GLY A 118 -7.05 4.21 -14.67
N LEU A 119 -6.35 3.24 -14.11
CA LEU A 119 -4.95 3.37 -13.76
C LEU A 119 -4.08 3.00 -14.96
N ARG A 120 -3.18 3.88 -15.35
CA ARG A 120 -2.10 3.60 -16.29
C ARG A 120 -0.81 3.41 -15.52
N VAL A 121 -0.22 2.22 -15.58
CA VAL A 121 1.11 1.96 -14.98
C VAL A 121 2.17 2.71 -15.77
N LEU A 122 2.98 3.48 -15.07
CA LEU A 122 4.09 4.27 -15.63
C LEU A 122 5.42 3.57 -15.43
N SER A 123 5.67 3.10 -14.22
CA SER A 123 6.94 2.45 -13.85
C SER A 123 6.76 1.60 -12.59
N SER A 124 7.73 0.72 -12.36
CA SER A 124 7.92 0.07 -11.07
C SER A 124 9.37 0.18 -10.66
N ARG A 125 9.62 0.40 -9.35
CA ARG A 125 10.97 0.49 -8.78
C ARG A 125 11.06 -0.36 -7.53
N PRO A 126 12.13 -1.16 -7.36
CA PRO A 126 12.34 -1.94 -6.14
C PRO A 126 12.51 -1.04 -4.92
N GLU A 127 12.04 -1.53 -3.75
CA GLU A 127 12.37 -1.03 -2.43
C GLU A 127 12.88 -2.19 -1.56
N PRO A 128 13.52 -1.93 -0.40
CA PRO A 128 14.08 -2.99 0.44
C PRO A 128 13.07 -4.08 0.84
N ASP A 129 11.83 -3.69 1.11
CA ASP A 129 10.76 -4.58 1.59
C ASP A 129 9.67 -4.82 0.53
N GLY A 130 9.94 -4.53 -0.75
CA GLY A 130 8.94 -4.70 -1.80
C GLY A 130 9.19 -3.90 -3.05
N VAL A 131 8.17 -3.21 -3.55
CA VAL A 131 8.22 -2.44 -4.79
C VAL A 131 7.25 -1.26 -4.75
N ILE A 132 7.62 -0.14 -5.37
CA ILE A 132 6.66 0.93 -5.69
C ILE A 132 6.28 0.82 -7.15
N VAL A 133 4.97 0.80 -7.39
CA VAL A 133 4.39 0.92 -8.73
C VAL A 133 3.78 2.31 -8.87
N SER A 134 4.29 3.08 -9.82
CA SER A 134 3.79 4.42 -10.13
C SER A 134 2.73 4.33 -11.21
N THR A 135 1.59 4.98 -10.98
CA THR A 135 0.48 5.05 -11.91
C THR A 135 0.00 6.49 -12.07
N GLU A 136 -0.81 6.72 -13.10
CA GLU A 136 -1.61 7.93 -13.21
C GLU A 136 -3.07 7.57 -13.53
N ILE A 137 -3.99 8.41 -13.12
CA ILE A 137 -5.40 8.27 -13.48
C ILE A 137 -5.59 8.81 -14.88
N VAL A 138 -5.98 7.91 -15.80
CA VAL A 138 -6.34 8.26 -17.19
C VAL A 138 -7.85 8.44 -17.24
N ARG A 139 -8.32 9.55 -17.79
CA ARG A 139 -9.74 9.77 -18.11
C ARG A 139 -9.98 9.51 -19.59
N GLU A 140 -11.10 8.89 -19.93
CA GLU A 140 -11.47 8.75 -21.34
C GLU A 140 -11.72 10.12 -21.97
N SER A 141 -11.14 10.32 -23.16
CA SER A 141 -11.29 11.55 -23.93
C SER A 141 -12.76 11.77 -24.28
N GLY A 142 -13.39 12.78 -23.73
CA GLY A 142 -14.80 13.12 -23.94
C GLY A 142 -15.52 13.70 -22.72
N THR A 143 -14.96 13.50 -21.53
CA THR A 143 -15.51 14.02 -20.25
C THR A 143 -14.71 15.20 -19.69
N SER A 144 -13.98 15.93 -20.53
CA SER A 144 -13.42 17.21 -20.09
C SER A 144 -14.56 18.14 -19.64
N PRO A 145 -14.47 18.71 -18.43
CA PRO A 145 -15.35 19.80 -18.10
C PRO A 145 -15.14 20.89 -19.15
N THR A 146 -16.20 21.34 -19.77
CA THR A 146 -16.22 22.22 -20.94
C THR A 146 -15.56 23.59 -20.68
N HIS A 147 -15.12 23.90 -19.48
CA HIS A 147 -14.43 25.13 -19.10
C HIS A 147 -13.59 24.88 -17.83
N GLY A 148 -12.32 24.52 -17.99
CA GLY A 148 -11.35 24.47 -16.91
C GLY A 148 -9.92 24.27 -17.44
N PRO A 149 -8.88 24.76 -16.72
CA PRO A 149 -7.50 24.49 -17.09
C PRO A 149 -7.26 22.99 -17.11
N ALA A 150 -6.36 22.53 -18.00
CA ALA A 150 -5.94 21.13 -18.07
C ALA A 150 -5.57 20.65 -16.67
N ILE A 151 -6.38 19.77 -16.09
CA ILE A 151 -6.10 19.19 -14.78
C ILE A 151 -4.92 18.26 -14.98
N ASN A 152 -3.81 18.52 -14.28
CA ASN A 152 -2.67 17.61 -14.28
C ASN A 152 -3.15 16.20 -13.91
N PRO A 153 -2.64 15.15 -14.58
CA PRO A 153 -3.00 13.79 -14.22
C PRO A 153 -2.62 13.51 -12.77
N ILE A 154 -3.56 12.97 -11.99
CA ILE A 154 -3.30 12.59 -10.60
C ILE A 154 -2.35 11.40 -10.61
N ARG A 155 -1.21 11.53 -9.94
CA ARG A 155 -0.24 10.46 -9.74
C ARG A 155 -0.54 9.68 -8.47
N ILE A 156 -0.48 8.36 -8.59
CA ILE A 156 -0.62 7.44 -7.46
C ILE A 156 0.55 6.48 -7.49
N ASP A 157 1.32 6.48 -6.40
CA ASP A 157 2.36 5.49 -6.14
C ASP A 157 1.83 4.46 -5.14
N TRP A 158 1.84 3.20 -5.55
CA TRP A 158 1.40 2.06 -4.77
C TRP A 158 2.62 1.39 -4.15
N ARG A 159 2.77 1.48 -2.85
CA ARG A 159 3.82 0.71 -2.15
C ARG A 159 3.30 -0.68 -1.88
N LEU A 160 3.95 -1.66 -2.47
CA LEU A 160 3.63 -3.08 -2.33
C LEU A 160 4.68 -3.75 -1.44
N SER A 161 4.27 -4.39 -0.38
CA SER A 161 5.09 -5.34 0.36
C SER A 161 4.96 -6.73 -0.25
N ALA A 162 6.06 -7.49 -0.32
CA ALA A 162 6.06 -8.85 -0.82
C ALA A 162 6.35 -9.82 0.33
N ARG A 163 5.44 -10.75 0.60
CA ARG A 163 5.64 -11.85 1.55
C ARG A 163 5.21 -13.15 0.89
N ASP A 164 6.08 -14.14 0.91
CA ASP A 164 5.83 -15.47 0.32
C ASP A 164 5.34 -15.41 -1.14
N GLY A 165 5.84 -14.45 -1.91
CA GLY A 165 5.44 -14.23 -3.30
C GLY A 165 4.08 -13.56 -3.50
N ILE A 166 3.44 -13.09 -2.42
CA ILE A 166 2.14 -12.41 -2.46
C ILE A 166 2.36 -10.92 -2.20
N PHE A 167 1.87 -10.07 -3.11
CA PHE A 167 1.86 -8.63 -2.91
C PHE A 167 0.67 -8.20 -2.06
N LYS A 168 0.92 -7.22 -1.17
CA LYS A 168 -0.10 -6.46 -0.46
C LYS A 168 0.24 -4.98 -0.50
N ILE A 169 -0.76 -4.13 -0.63
CA ILE A 169 -0.58 -2.67 -0.59
C ILE A 169 -0.31 -2.26 0.86
N SER A 170 0.87 -1.71 1.11
CA SER A 170 1.31 -1.22 2.42
C SER A 170 1.25 0.31 2.55
N ASP A 171 1.07 1.05 1.45
CA ASP A 171 0.78 2.49 1.42
C ASP A 171 0.25 2.91 0.06
N VAL A 172 -0.53 3.98 0.03
CA VAL A 172 -0.96 4.68 -1.17
C VAL A 172 -0.46 6.12 -1.07
N ILE A 173 0.32 6.55 -2.06
CA ILE A 173 0.92 7.88 -2.08
C ILE A 173 0.28 8.64 -3.24
N ILE A 174 -0.48 9.69 -2.95
CA ILE A 174 -1.21 10.50 -3.93
C ILE A 174 -0.51 11.85 -4.05
N ASP A 175 -0.02 12.18 -5.25
CA ASP A 175 0.75 13.41 -5.51
C ASP A 175 1.87 13.66 -4.48
N GLY A 176 2.55 12.59 -4.06
CA GLY A 176 3.64 12.62 -3.08
C GLY A 176 3.21 12.57 -1.61
N LEU A 177 1.91 12.58 -1.30
CA LEU A 177 1.39 12.49 0.06
C LEU A 177 1.06 11.04 0.42
N SER A 178 1.79 10.44 1.37
CA SER A 178 1.50 9.12 1.93
C SER A 178 0.21 9.13 2.76
N MET A 179 -0.74 8.28 2.40
CA MET A 179 -2.01 8.18 3.12
C MET A 179 -1.81 7.57 4.51
N ALA A 180 -0.91 6.61 4.65
CA ALA A 180 -0.59 6.01 5.95
C ALA A 180 0.10 7.00 6.89
N ALA A 181 1.08 7.79 6.41
CA ALA A 181 1.74 8.82 7.20
C ALA A 181 0.76 9.94 7.61
N ASN A 182 -0.11 10.36 6.68
CA ASN A 182 -1.15 11.32 6.97
C ASN A 182 -2.12 10.82 8.06
N GLY A 183 -2.55 9.56 7.97
CA GLY A 183 -3.38 8.91 8.99
C GLY A 183 -2.71 8.90 10.37
N ARG A 184 -1.42 8.58 10.44
CA ARG A 184 -0.63 8.66 11.69
C ARG A 184 -0.63 10.07 12.27
N SER A 185 -0.34 11.09 11.46
CA SER A 185 -0.32 12.49 11.92
C SER A 185 -1.69 12.94 12.41
N GLN A 186 -2.78 12.49 11.79
CA GLN A 186 -4.13 12.77 12.25
C GLN A 186 -4.40 12.17 13.63
N LEU A 187 -3.96 10.91 13.89
CA LEU A 187 -4.09 10.28 15.21
C LEU A 187 -3.23 10.98 16.28
N GLU A 188 -2.02 11.38 15.93
CA GLU A 188 -1.19 12.18 16.84
C GLU A 188 -1.90 13.47 17.23
N GLY A 189 -2.50 14.18 16.27
CA GLY A 189 -3.33 15.37 16.53
C GLY A 189 -4.57 15.07 17.39
N VAL A 190 -5.20 13.89 17.26
CA VAL A 190 -6.29 13.49 18.16
C VAL A 190 -5.78 13.38 19.60
N VAL A 191 -4.66 12.71 19.82
CA VAL A 191 -4.08 12.53 21.15
C VAL A 191 -3.68 13.88 21.76
N GLU A 192 -3.04 14.76 20.99
CA GLU A 192 -2.67 16.10 21.45
C GLU A 192 -3.87 16.92 21.90
N ARG A 193 -4.94 16.98 21.10
CA ARG A 193 -6.19 17.69 21.44
C ARG A 193 -6.92 17.10 22.65
N ASN A 194 -6.59 15.87 23.05
CA ASN A 194 -7.18 15.18 24.20
C ASN A 194 -6.18 15.07 25.38
N ALA A 195 -5.39 16.11 25.60
CA ALA A 195 -4.45 16.21 26.72
C ALA A 195 -3.40 15.08 26.73
N GLY A 196 -2.93 14.64 25.56
CA GLY A 196 -1.92 13.60 25.43
C GLY A 196 -2.40 12.17 25.74
N ARG A 197 -3.72 11.94 25.78
CA ARG A 197 -4.31 10.64 26.13
C ARG A 197 -4.58 9.77 24.91
N PRO A 198 -3.84 8.68 24.66
CA PRO A 198 -4.06 7.76 23.54
C PRO A 198 -5.42 7.06 23.57
N GLN A 199 -6.00 6.86 24.76
CA GLN A 199 -7.33 6.25 24.91
C GLN A 199 -8.46 7.05 24.23
N ALA A 200 -8.21 8.32 23.89
CA ALA A 200 -9.15 9.13 23.13
C ALA A 200 -9.27 8.71 21.64
N ILE A 201 -8.33 7.92 21.11
CA ILE A 201 -8.34 7.48 19.71
C ILE A 201 -9.62 6.71 19.39
N LEU A 202 -9.96 5.71 20.18
CA LEU A 202 -11.10 4.82 19.91
C LEU A 202 -12.45 5.56 19.91
N PRO A 203 -12.81 6.34 20.96
CA PRO A 203 -14.07 7.07 20.95
C PRO A 203 -14.15 8.11 19.83
N VAL A 204 -13.04 8.80 19.50
CA VAL A 204 -13.01 9.75 18.38
C VAL A 204 -13.25 9.03 17.05
N MET A 205 -12.62 7.87 16.82
CA MET A 205 -12.85 7.09 15.60
C MET A 205 -14.30 6.60 15.49
N ARG A 206 -14.87 6.09 16.58
CA ARG A 206 -16.31 5.69 16.61
C ARG A 206 -17.21 6.85 16.21
N GLN A 207 -16.95 8.05 16.75
CA GLN A 207 -17.71 9.25 16.42
C GLN A 207 -17.56 9.65 14.94
N GLN A 208 -16.35 9.61 14.41
CA GLN A 208 -16.10 9.90 12.99
C GLN A 208 -16.82 8.91 12.08
N ILE A 209 -16.75 7.61 12.38
CA ILE A 209 -17.45 6.56 11.63
C ILE A 209 -18.96 6.81 11.67
N ALA A 210 -19.54 7.09 12.86
CA ALA A 210 -20.97 7.39 12.98
C ALA A 210 -21.37 8.59 12.10
N SER A 211 -20.53 9.62 12.01
CA SER A 211 -20.79 10.78 11.15
C SER A 211 -20.76 10.48 9.65
N LEU A 212 -20.06 9.42 9.21
CA LEU A 212 -20.02 9.01 7.82
C LEU A 212 -21.30 8.28 7.38
N TYR A 213 -21.98 7.59 8.30
CA TYR A 213 -23.27 6.95 8.02
C TYR A 213 -24.46 7.93 7.92
N THR A 214 -24.29 9.16 8.39
CA THR A 214 -25.38 10.18 8.41
C THR A 214 -25.29 11.17 7.25
N ARG A 215 -24.34 10.99 6.34
CA ARG A 215 -24.13 11.83 5.14
C ARG A 215 -24.67 11.14 3.89
#